data_289cc05d2265bb8d6dc8a753223ae7bf
#
_entry.id   289cc05d2265bb8d6dc8a753223ae7bf
#
_cell.length_a   1.000
_cell.length_b   1.000
_cell.length_c   1.000
_cell.angle_alpha   90.00
_cell.angle_beta   90.00
_cell.angle_gamma   90.00
#
_symmetry.space_group_name_H-M   'P 1'
#
loop_
_entity.id
_entity.type
_entity.pdbx_description
1 polymer ?
#
loop_
_entity_poly.entity_id
_entity_poly.type
_entity_poly.pdbx_seq_one_letter_code
_entity_poly.pdbx_strand_id
1 'polypeptide(L)'
;MLKNNNQTAINRIYHRMLKQNRVRNVIVILAIVLTTFMFTAVFTLGFSMARNINQMQLRLQGTKASITIEHPTEDQVKEIGQCPSLWAAGIQIDARRVASEDGEYQYLLQYYDATEFEKNLQPAITDLQGTYPKNEKDIMLTKQTLDNLGIQTPQIGQDIVFMLDGKEQLFQLSGWYTCYSKGNTTLVSKAYMDKSGFTMRENGRVSISAKEGKQESLRDELEEQVTLRKDQKIDASYDTQSENGSNRVVIAIGIGLIAIMIVLSGYLLIYNVMYISVTKDIRFYGMLKTIGAT
;
A
#
# COMPACT_ATOMS: atom_id res chain seq x y z
N MET A 1 72.25 -2.95 9.13
CA MET A 1 71.09 -2.20 8.63
C MET A 1 70.28 -1.70 9.82
N LEU A 2 70.40 -0.44 10.17
CA LEU A 2 69.59 0.19 11.23
C LEU A 2 68.18 0.37 10.73
N LYS A 3 67.20 -0.22 11.44
CA LYS A 3 65.77 -0.02 11.18
C LYS A 3 65.46 1.47 11.38
N ASN A 4 65.25 2.20 10.29
CA ASN A 4 64.85 3.60 10.32
C ASN A 4 63.39 3.69 10.82
N ASN A 5 63.24 3.92 12.13
CA ASN A 5 61.91 3.98 12.79
C ASN A 5 61.42 5.44 12.76
N ASN A 6 61.13 5.96 11.54
CA ASN A 6 60.65 7.32 11.32
C ASN A 6 59.14 7.48 11.59
N GLN A 7 58.46 6.49 12.15
CA GLN A 7 57.01 6.57 12.38
C GLN A 7 56.59 7.76 13.25
N THR A 8 57.43 8.11 14.25
CA THR A 8 57.14 9.29 15.09
C THR A 8 57.27 10.62 14.29
N ALA A 9 58.23 10.70 13.39
CA ALA A 9 58.39 11.86 12.52
C ALA A 9 57.22 11.92 11.50
N ILE A 10 56.86 10.81 10.90
CA ILE A 10 55.73 10.70 9.97
C ILE A 10 54.43 11.10 10.67
N ASN A 11 54.14 10.62 11.88
CA ASN A 11 52.97 11.01 12.65
C ASN A 11 52.93 12.51 12.98
N ARG A 12 54.08 13.12 13.31
CA ARG A 12 54.17 14.58 13.55
C ARG A 12 53.87 15.38 12.28
N ILE A 13 54.39 14.94 11.15
CA ILE A 13 54.12 15.58 9.85
C ILE A 13 52.64 15.44 9.51
N TYR A 14 52.07 14.25 9.67
CA TYR A 14 50.65 13.97 9.43
C TYR A 14 49.76 14.87 10.28
N HIS A 15 50.00 14.96 11.60
CA HIS A 15 49.23 15.85 12.47
C HIS A 15 49.36 17.35 12.11
N ARG A 16 50.55 17.78 11.70
CA ARG A 16 50.73 19.14 11.22
C ARG A 16 49.95 19.41 9.92
N MET A 17 49.98 18.50 8.95
CA MET A 17 49.25 18.61 7.72
C MET A 17 47.74 18.61 7.96
N LEU A 18 47.24 17.76 8.84
CA LEU A 18 45.82 17.77 9.22
C LEU A 18 45.42 19.11 9.86
N LYS A 19 46.26 19.66 10.73
CA LYS A 19 46.05 20.96 11.40
C LYS A 19 46.04 22.11 10.46
N GLN A 20 46.94 22.10 9.47
CA GLN A 20 47.10 23.15 8.45
C GLN A 20 45.92 23.14 7.46
N ASN A 21 45.36 21.97 7.17
CA ASN A 21 44.26 21.76 6.22
C ASN A 21 42.90 21.58 6.91
N ARG A 22 42.73 22.02 8.13
CA ARG A 22 41.50 21.80 8.93
C ARG A 22 40.24 22.24 8.20
N VAL A 23 40.20 23.43 7.66
CA VAL A 23 39.02 23.97 6.97
C VAL A 23 38.64 23.11 5.78
N ARG A 24 39.61 22.68 4.99
CA ARG A 24 39.40 21.79 3.84
C ARG A 24 38.82 20.46 4.28
N ASN A 25 39.43 19.83 5.29
CA ASN A 25 38.99 18.53 5.77
C ASN A 25 37.57 18.59 6.36
N VAL A 26 37.25 19.67 7.09
CA VAL A 26 35.88 19.89 7.62
C VAL A 26 34.88 20.06 6.46
N ILE A 27 35.22 20.82 5.43
CA ILE A 27 34.32 21.01 4.27
C ILE A 27 34.05 19.65 3.57
N VAL A 28 35.10 18.84 3.35
CA VAL A 28 34.94 17.52 2.72
C VAL A 28 34.10 16.59 3.59
N ILE A 29 34.33 16.55 4.89
CA ILE A 29 33.53 15.76 5.83
C ILE A 29 32.08 16.22 5.82
N LEU A 30 31.84 17.54 5.91
CA LEU A 30 30.47 18.09 5.83
C LEU A 30 29.79 17.78 4.50
N ALA A 31 30.52 17.83 3.39
CA ALA A 31 29.99 17.46 2.08
C ALA A 31 29.55 15.99 2.04
N ILE A 32 30.40 15.08 2.54
CA ILE A 32 30.08 13.64 2.60
C ILE A 32 28.87 13.41 3.49
N VAL A 33 28.85 13.99 4.70
CA VAL A 33 27.75 13.87 5.65
C VAL A 33 26.46 14.38 5.03
N LEU A 34 26.46 15.58 4.43
CA LEU A 34 25.29 16.17 3.81
C LEU A 34 24.78 15.33 2.61
N THR A 35 25.68 14.87 1.75
CA THR A 35 25.32 14.03 0.60
C THR A 35 24.71 12.71 1.06
N THR A 36 25.32 12.06 2.06
CA THR A 36 24.82 10.81 2.63
C THR A 36 23.45 11.02 3.30
N PHE A 37 23.29 12.10 4.04
CA PHE A 37 22.02 12.45 4.67
C PHE A 37 20.92 12.69 3.62
N MET A 38 21.17 13.49 2.60
CA MET A 38 20.21 13.76 1.51
C MET A 38 19.85 12.49 0.77
N PHE A 39 20.83 11.64 0.45
CA PHE A 39 20.61 10.36 -0.20
C PHE A 39 19.69 9.46 0.65
N THR A 40 20.02 9.29 1.92
CA THR A 40 19.22 8.49 2.84
C THR A 40 17.80 9.05 2.98
N ALA A 41 17.65 10.37 3.10
CA ALA A 41 16.35 11.03 3.22
C ALA A 41 15.48 10.78 1.98
N VAL A 42 16.02 10.95 0.77
CA VAL A 42 15.29 10.74 -0.49
C VAL A 42 14.85 9.29 -0.65
N PHE A 43 15.72 8.33 -0.35
CA PHE A 43 15.35 6.92 -0.42
C PHE A 43 14.28 6.55 0.62
N THR A 44 14.45 7.01 1.87
CA THR A 44 13.48 6.75 2.94
C THR A 44 12.11 7.33 2.62
N LEU A 45 12.06 8.60 2.17
CA LEU A 45 10.81 9.24 1.78
C LEU A 45 10.20 8.57 0.55
N GLY A 46 11.00 8.22 -0.46
CA GLY A 46 10.52 7.55 -1.67
C GLY A 46 9.89 6.19 -1.38
N PHE A 47 10.56 5.35 -0.58
CA PHE A 47 9.99 4.06 -0.17
C PHE A 47 8.74 4.21 0.70
N SER A 48 8.75 5.16 1.64
CA SER A 48 7.60 5.44 2.49
C SER A 48 6.40 5.91 1.66
N MET A 49 6.62 6.81 0.72
CA MET A 49 5.59 7.33 -0.17
C MET A 49 4.99 6.23 -1.06
N ALA A 50 5.82 5.36 -1.65
CA ALA A 50 5.35 4.25 -2.48
C ALA A 50 4.46 3.27 -1.69
N ARG A 51 4.83 2.94 -0.45
CA ARG A 51 4.01 2.09 0.43
C ARG A 51 2.69 2.77 0.81
N ASN A 52 2.73 4.04 1.15
CA ASN A 52 1.54 4.80 1.53
C ASN A 52 0.55 4.95 0.38
N ILE A 53 1.02 5.17 -0.85
CA ILE A 53 0.16 5.24 -2.05
C ILE A 53 -0.57 3.91 -2.26
N ASN A 54 0.13 2.78 -2.21
CA ASN A 54 -0.49 1.46 -2.37
C ASN A 54 -1.56 1.19 -1.30
N GLN A 55 -1.25 1.53 -0.05
CA GLN A 55 -2.19 1.35 1.06
C GLN A 55 -3.40 2.28 0.93
N MET A 56 -3.16 3.53 0.51
CA MET A 56 -4.23 4.50 0.26
C MET A 56 -5.15 4.03 -0.87
N GLN A 57 -4.60 3.53 -1.97
CA GLN A 57 -5.38 2.99 -3.08
C GLN A 57 -6.22 1.79 -2.66
N LEU A 58 -5.64 0.82 -1.93
CA LEU A 58 -6.36 -0.32 -1.40
C LEU A 58 -7.55 0.12 -0.53
N ARG A 59 -7.35 1.12 0.32
CA ARG A 59 -8.42 1.68 1.18
C ARG A 59 -9.50 2.40 0.36
N LEU A 60 -9.13 3.17 -0.66
CA LEU A 60 -10.08 3.86 -1.53
C LEU A 60 -10.89 2.87 -2.40
N GLN A 61 -10.29 1.76 -2.80
CA GLN A 61 -11.00 0.66 -3.49
C GLN A 61 -11.95 -0.08 -2.56
N GLY A 62 -11.62 -0.16 -1.27
CA GLY A 62 -12.43 -0.87 -0.27
C GLY A 62 -12.31 -2.40 -0.33
N THR A 63 -11.49 -2.94 -1.23
CA THR A 63 -11.24 -4.37 -1.38
C THR A 63 -9.87 -4.64 -1.99
N LYS A 64 -9.29 -5.79 -1.69
CA LYS A 64 -8.09 -6.28 -2.34
C LYS A 64 -8.39 -7.02 -3.65
N ALA A 65 -9.63 -7.40 -3.88
CA ALA A 65 -10.04 -8.06 -5.11
C ALA A 65 -9.85 -7.14 -6.31
N SER A 66 -9.30 -7.66 -7.40
CA SER A 66 -9.05 -6.95 -8.65
C SER A 66 -9.94 -7.43 -9.79
N ILE A 67 -10.54 -8.60 -9.64
CA ILE A 67 -11.38 -9.24 -10.64
C ILE A 67 -12.68 -9.69 -9.98
N THR A 68 -13.79 -9.53 -10.68
CA THR A 68 -15.09 -10.05 -10.24
C THR A 68 -15.76 -10.84 -11.36
N ILE A 69 -16.48 -11.90 -10.98
CA ILE A 69 -17.36 -12.66 -11.88
C ILE A 69 -18.74 -12.69 -11.23
N GLU A 70 -19.72 -12.16 -11.94
CA GLU A 70 -21.10 -12.09 -11.47
C GLU A 70 -21.81 -13.43 -11.67
N HIS A 71 -22.71 -13.75 -10.73
CA HIS A 71 -23.59 -14.92 -10.79
C HIS A 71 -22.84 -16.26 -11.00
N PRO A 72 -21.76 -16.54 -10.24
CA PRO A 72 -20.97 -17.73 -10.47
C PRO A 72 -21.72 -19.00 -10.08
N THR A 73 -21.38 -20.12 -10.73
CA THR A 73 -21.81 -21.45 -10.31
C THR A 73 -20.80 -22.03 -9.31
N GLU A 74 -21.22 -23.05 -8.56
CA GLU A 74 -20.30 -23.73 -7.64
C GLU A 74 -19.11 -24.37 -8.36
N ASP A 75 -19.31 -24.85 -9.59
CA ASP A 75 -18.23 -25.47 -10.38
C ASP A 75 -17.24 -24.39 -10.84
N GLN A 76 -17.72 -23.22 -11.26
CA GLN A 76 -16.84 -22.07 -11.58
C GLN A 76 -16.02 -21.63 -10.37
N VAL A 77 -16.60 -21.59 -9.19
CA VAL A 77 -15.85 -21.26 -7.95
C VAL A 77 -14.75 -22.30 -7.69
N LYS A 78 -15.00 -23.59 -7.97
CA LYS A 78 -13.98 -24.64 -7.86
C LYS A 78 -12.88 -24.49 -8.92
N GLU A 79 -13.25 -24.19 -10.18
CA GLU A 79 -12.31 -23.91 -11.26
C GLU A 79 -11.41 -22.72 -10.91
N ILE A 80 -11.97 -21.60 -10.44
CA ILE A 80 -11.23 -20.44 -9.96
C ILE A 80 -10.24 -20.83 -8.85
N GLY A 81 -10.68 -21.70 -7.93
CA GLY A 81 -9.84 -22.18 -6.82
C GLY A 81 -8.61 -22.97 -7.26
N GLN A 82 -8.56 -23.46 -8.51
CA GLN A 82 -7.43 -24.22 -9.06
C GLN A 82 -6.37 -23.32 -9.72
N CYS A 83 -6.64 -22.05 -9.96
CA CYS A 83 -5.69 -21.12 -10.59
C CYS A 83 -4.42 -20.94 -9.74
N PRO A 84 -3.22 -21.23 -10.26
CA PRO A 84 -1.97 -21.15 -9.51
C PRO A 84 -1.63 -19.73 -9.01
N SER A 85 -2.05 -18.70 -9.75
CA SER A 85 -1.79 -17.29 -9.43
C SER A 85 -2.82 -16.69 -8.47
N LEU A 86 -3.83 -17.48 -8.04
CA LEU A 86 -4.86 -17.07 -7.10
C LEU A 86 -4.30 -16.85 -5.71
N TRP A 87 -4.65 -15.71 -5.09
CA TRP A 87 -4.46 -15.45 -3.67
C TRP A 87 -5.70 -15.79 -2.86
N ALA A 88 -6.85 -15.27 -3.28
CA ALA A 88 -8.14 -15.52 -2.63
C ALA A 88 -9.30 -15.35 -3.63
N ALA A 89 -10.31 -16.17 -3.48
CA ALA A 89 -11.60 -16.03 -4.13
C ALA A 89 -12.68 -15.99 -3.03
N GLY A 90 -13.26 -14.84 -2.82
CA GLY A 90 -14.28 -14.61 -1.81
C GLY A 90 -15.66 -14.51 -2.44
N ILE A 91 -16.68 -14.91 -1.73
CA ILE A 91 -18.07 -14.89 -2.18
C ILE A 91 -18.79 -13.71 -1.54
N GLN A 92 -19.45 -12.89 -2.37
CA GLN A 92 -20.35 -11.84 -1.95
C GLN A 92 -21.75 -12.18 -2.46
N ILE A 93 -22.78 -11.96 -1.63
CA ILE A 93 -24.18 -12.09 -2.06
C ILE A 93 -24.90 -10.81 -1.68
N ASP A 94 -25.49 -10.15 -2.68
CA ASP A 94 -26.31 -8.97 -2.47
C ASP A 94 -27.74 -9.39 -2.09
N ALA A 95 -28.24 -8.88 -0.99
CA ALA A 95 -29.61 -9.11 -0.56
C ALA A 95 -30.52 -7.95 -0.99
N ARG A 96 -31.17 -7.34 -0.04
CA ARG A 96 -32.11 -6.24 -0.29
C ARG A 96 -31.50 -4.89 0.05
N ARG A 97 -32.08 -3.85 -0.55
CA ARG A 97 -31.85 -2.49 -0.11
C ARG A 97 -32.80 -2.16 1.03
N VAL A 98 -32.27 -1.56 2.08
CA VAL A 98 -33.02 -1.03 3.20
C VAL A 98 -32.77 0.47 3.31
N ALA A 99 -33.73 1.20 3.86
CA ALA A 99 -33.62 2.62 4.08
C ALA A 99 -33.39 2.94 5.58
N SER A 100 -32.79 4.09 5.87
CA SER A 100 -32.86 4.67 7.22
C SER A 100 -34.30 4.95 7.62
N GLU A 101 -34.55 5.14 8.91
CA GLU A 101 -35.90 5.37 9.45
C GLU A 101 -36.54 6.63 8.85
N ASP A 102 -35.78 7.68 8.59
CA ASP A 102 -36.19 8.92 7.91
C ASP A 102 -36.28 8.80 6.38
N GLY A 103 -35.80 7.69 5.80
CA GLY A 103 -35.78 7.44 4.35
C GLY A 103 -34.69 8.20 3.58
N GLU A 104 -33.82 8.97 4.26
CA GLU A 104 -32.79 9.79 3.62
C GLU A 104 -31.69 8.95 2.98
N TYR A 105 -31.32 7.84 3.62
CA TYR A 105 -30.23 6.97 3.20
C TYR A 105 -30.72 5.59 2.81
N GLN A 106 -30.10 5.02 1.79
CA GLN A 106 -30.32 3.64 1.39
C GLN A 106 -29.06 2.82 1.54
N TYR A 107 -29.19 1.61 2.06
CA TYR A 107 -28.11 0.68 2.31
C TYR A 107 -28.37 -0.66 1.65
N LEU A 108 -27.31 -1.29 1.13
CA LEU A 108 -27.39 -2.63 0.58
C LEU A 108 -26.97 -3.65 1.63
N LEU A 109 -27.85 -4.54 1.99
CA LEU A 109 -27.52 -5.68 2.83
C LEU A 109 -26.73 -6.69 2.01
N GLN A 110 -25.53 -7.05 2.46
CA GLN A 110 -24.63 -7.97 1.76
C GLN A 110 -24.11 -9.03 2.72
N TYR A 111 -23.96 -10.22 2.21
CA TYR A 111 -23.22 -11.28 2.89
C TYR A 111 -21.85 -11.46 2.23
N TYR A 112 -20.83 -11.59 3.05
CA TYR A 112 -19.47 -11.94 2.66
C TYR A 112 -19.08 -13.25 3.31
N ASP A 113 -18.49 -14.17 2.55
CA ASP A 113 -17.92 -15.36 3.16
C ASP A 113 -16.64 -15.02 3.95
N ALA A 114 -16.10 -16.00 4.67
CA ALA A 114 -14.90 -15.79 5.48
C ALA A 114 -13.71 -15.33 4.63
N THR A 115 -13.58 -15.85 3.40
CA THR A 115 -12.50 -15.50 2.49
C THR A 115 -12.61 -14.04 2.01
N GLU A 116 -13.82 -13.62 1.63
CA GLU A 116 -14.07 -12.24 1.23
C GLU A 116 -13.82 -11.28 2.37
N PHE A 117 -14.35 -11.56 3.54
CA PHE A 117 -14.19 -10.69 4.69
C PHE A 117 -12.73 -10.57 5.14
N GLU A 118 -12.05 -11.70 5.37
CA GLU A 118 -10.72 -11.72 5.97
C GLU A 118 -9.62 -11.36 4.97
N LYS A 119 -9.73 -11.81 3.70
CA LYS A 119 -8.64 -11.67 2.72
C LYS A 119 -8.83 -10.50 1.76
N ASN A 120 -10.06 -10.15 1.41
CA ASN A 120 -10.32 -9.07 0.47
C ASN A 120 -10.72 -7.76 1.17
N LEU A 121 -11.67 -7.80 2.12
CA LEU A 121 -12.17 -6.59 2.79
C LEU A 121 -11.23 -6.11 3.91
N GLN A 122 -10.86 -6.99 4.84
CA GLN A 122 -10.14 -6.61 6.06
C GLN A 122 -8.82 -5.86 5.81
N PRO A 123 -8.01 -6.16 4.76
CA PRO A 123 -6.83 -5.37 4.44
C PRO A 123 -7.12 -3.92 4.00
N ALA A 124 -8.34 -3.65 3.53
CA ALA A 124 -8.76 -2.35 2.99
C ALA A 124 -9.43 -1.43 4.02
N ILE A 125 -9.82 -1.97 5.17
CA ILE A 125 -10.54 -1.27 6.24
C ILE A 125 -9.65 -0.95 7.43
N THR A 126 -10.15 -0.11 8.34
CA THR A 126 -9.50 0.21 9.63
C THR A 126 -10.52 0.20 10.77
N ASP A 127 -10.02 0.29 11.98
CA ASP A 127 -10.85 0.47 13.20
C ASP A 127 -11.95 -0.58 13.36
N LEU A 128 -11.66 -1.83 12.97
CA LEU A 128 -12.60 -2.95 13.12
C LEU A 128 -12.86 -3.21 14.62
N GLN A 129 -14.13 -3.16 15.01
CA GLN A 129 -14.61 -3.43 16.36
C GLN A 129 -15.74 -4.46 16.30
N GLY A 130 -15.79 -5.33 17.30
CA GLY A 130 -16.80 -6.41 17.37
C GLY A 130 -16.45 -7.64 16.53
N THR A 131 -17.45 -8.36 16.07
CA THR A 131 -17.30 -9.61 15.31
C THR A 131 -18.19 -9.61 14.08
N TYR A 132 -17.78 -10.39 13.06
CA TYR A 132 -18.62 -10.62 11.89
C TYR A 132 -19.98 -11.19 12.29
N PRO A 133 -21.11 -10.78 11.63
CA PRO A 133 -22.46 -11.24 11.93
C PRO A 133 -22.59 -12.76 11.85
N LYS A 134 -23.17 -13.37 12.90
CA LYS A 134 -23.38 -14.84 12.98
C LYS A 134 -24.85 -15.23 13.03
N ASN A 135 -25.65 -14.49 13.81
CA ASN A 135 -27.07 -14.76 13.97
C ASN A 135 -27.89 -14.04 12.90
N GLU A 136 -29.11 -14.45 12.69
CA GLU A 136 -30.01 -13.87 11.67
C GLU A 136 -30.17 -12.34 11.77
N LYS A 137 -30.23 -11.83 13.01
CA LYS A 137 -30.44 -10.40 13.26
C LYS A 137 -29.15 -9.60 13.42
N ASP A 138 -28.00 -10.26 13.38
CA ASP A 138 -26.72 -9.56 13.52
C ASP A 138 -26.42 -8.74 12.28
N ILE A 139 -25.89 -7.54 12.51
CA ILE A 139 -25.46 -6.63 11.43
C ILE A 139 -24.12 -5.97 11.77
N MET A 140 -23.28 -5.81 10.77
CA MET A 140 -22.03 -5.04 10.89
C MET A 140 -22.08 -3.85 9.95
N LEU A 141 -21.78 -2.66 10.46
CA LEU A 141 -21.93 -1.40 9.78
C LEU A 141 -20.60 -0.69 9.55
N THR A 142 -20.55 0.18 8.57
CA THR A 142 -19.45 1.13 8.47
C THR A 142 -19.65 2.29 9.45
N LYS A 143 -18.56 2.91 9.88
CA LYS A 143 -18.62 4.12 10.71
C LYS A 143 -19.46 5.21 10.05
N GLN A 144 -19.32 5.38 8.73
CA GLN A 144 -20.13 6.34 7.98
C GLN A 144 -21.63 6.01 8.04
N THR A 145 -22.01 4.72 7.98
CA THR A 145 -23.42 4.32 8.15
C THR A 145 -23.93 4.66 9.55
N LEU A 146 -23.13 4.42 10.59
CA LEU A 146 -23.49 4.80 11.97
C LEU A 146 -23.66 6.32 12.12
N ASP A 147 -22.75 7.10 11.55
CA ASP A 147 -22.82 8.56 11.56
C ASP A 147 -24.10 9.07 10.84
N ASN A 148 -24.45 8.47 9.69
CA ASN A 148 -25.68 8.77 8.95
C ASN A 148 -26.97 8.39 9.73
N LEU A 149 -26.90 7.37 10.57
CA LEU A 149 -27.99 6.97 11.49
C LEU A 149 -28.00 7.79 12.78
N GLY A 150 -27.11 8.77 12.94
CA GLY A 150 -27.01 9.60 14.15
C GLY A 150 -26.39 8.91 15.36
N ILE A 151 -25.76 7.74 15.17
CA ILE A 151 -25.18 6.92 16.25
C ILE A 151 -23.70 7.28 16.42
N GLN A 152 -23.42 8.19 17.38
CA GLN A 152 -22.04 8.65 17.63
C GLN A 152 -21.24 7.72 18.56
N THR A 153 -21.92 7.01 19.46
CA THR A 153 -21.29 6.08 20.41
C THR A 153 -21.90 4.69 20.29
N PRO A 154 -21.50 3.91 19.26
CA PRO A 154 -22.06 2.61 19.02
C PRO A 154 -21.69 1.61 20.11
N GLN A 155 -22.61 0.70 20.44
CA GLN A 155 -22.41 -0.38 21.39
C GLN A 155 -22.77 -1.72 20.76
N ILE A 156 -21.95 -2.75 21.02
CA ILE A 156 -22.25 -4.11 20.56
C ILE A 156 -23.54 -4.58 21.20
N GLY A 157 -24.44 -5.17 20.37
CA GLY A 157 -25.78 -5.60 20.79
C GLY A 157 -26.84 -4.49 20.76
N GLN A 158 -26.46 -3.25 20.38
CA GLN A 158 -27.43 -2.17 20.19
C GLN A 158 -28.39 -2.48 19.05
N ASP A 159 -29.67 -2.18 19.25
CA ASP A 159 -30.69 -2.31 18.23
C ASP A 159 -30.52 -1.25 17.14
N ILE A 160 -30.57 -1.67 15.89
CA ILE A 160 -30.54 -0.87 14.68
C ILE A 160 -31.82 -1.09 13.89
N VAL A 161 -32.55 -0.04 13.62
CA VAL A 161 -33.81 -0.11 12.85
C VAL A 161 -33.55 0.33 11.42
N PHE A 162 -33.99 -0.48 10.47
CA PHE A 162 -34.05 -0.11 9.06
C PHE A 162 -35.45 -0.30 8.52
N MET A 163 -35.79 0.48 7.51
CA MET A 163 -37.06 0.35 6.79
C MET A 163 -36.90 -0.55 5.59
N LEU A 164 -37.70 -1.62 5.50
CA LEU A 164 -37.79 -2.53 4.37
C LEU A 164 -39.24 -2.60 3.90
N ASP A 165 -39.49 -2.16 2.67
CA ASP A 165 -40.84 -2.15 2.07
C ASP A 165 -41.88 -1.45 2.98
N GLY A 166 -41.49 -0.37 3.64
CA GLY A 166 -42.34 0.40 4.57
C GLY A 166 -42.57 -0.25 5.93
N LYS A 167 -41.84 -1.31 6.29
CA LYS A 167 -41.89 -1.97 7.60
C LYS A 167 -40.56 -1.86 8.31
N GLU A 168 -40.61 -1.66 9.59
CA GLU A 168 -39.42 -1.69 10.44
C GLU A 168 -38.81 -3.09 10.50
N GLN A 169 -37.52 -3.16 10.28
CA GLN A 169 -36.73 -4.36 10.47
C GLN A 169 -35.65 -4.09 11.51
N LEU A 170 -35.67 -4.86 12.59
CA LEU A 170 -34.77 -4.74 13.71
C LEU A 170 -33.57 -5.66 13.54
N PHE A 171 -32.38 -5.08 13.65
CA PHE A 171 -31.09 -5.77 13.69
C PHE A 171 -30.37 -5.47 15.00
N GLN A 172 -29.34 -6.26 15.30
CA GLN A 172 -28.43 -6.03 16.43
C GLN A 172 -27.01 -5.78 15.93
N LEU A 173 -26.41 -4.70 16.37
CA LEU A 173 -25.06 -4.32 15.97
C LEU A 173 -24.03 -5.33 16.51
N SER A 174 -23.42 -6.13 15.62
CA SER A 174 -22.38 -7.10 15.96
C SER A 174 -20.98 -6.53 15.86
N GLY A 175 -20.81 -5.46 15.10
CA GLY A 175 -19.54 -4.79 14.91
C GLY A 175 -19.62 -3.61 13.96
N TRP A 176 -18.52 -2.88 13.86
CA TRP A 176 -18.36 -1.79 12.89
C TRP A 176 -16.91 -1.63 12.44
N TYR A 177 -16.71 -0.94 11.33
CA TYR A 177 -15.39 -0.67 10.78
C TYR A 177 -15.38 0.65 10.00
N THR A 178 -14.18 1.21 9.77
CA THR A 178 -13.98 2.37 8.90
C THR A 178 -13.64 1.89 7.49
N CYS A 179 -14.48 2.27 6.51
CA CYS A 179 -14.26 2.06 5.10
C CYS A 179 -14.11 3.42 4.40
N TYR A 180 -13.15 3.52 3.48
CA TYR A 180 -12.86 4.78 2.75
C TYR A 180 -13.45 4.76 1.32
N SER A 181 -13.97 3.62 0.87
CA SER A 181 -14.71 3.55 -0.38
C SER A 181 -16.10 4.15 -0.24
N LYS A 182 -16.67 4.64 -1.34
CA LYS A 182 -17.98 5.31 -1.34
C LYS A 182 -19.18 4.37 -1.22
N GLY A 183 -18.98 3.10 -0.89
CA GLY A 183 -20.06 2.11 -0.78
C GLY A 183 -20.79 2.17 0.56
N ASN A 184 -22.11 2.19 0.52
CA ASN A 184 -22.97 2.04 1.72
C ASN A 184 -23.20 0.54 2.00
N THR A 185 -22.14 -0.21 2.22
CA THR A 185 -22.20 -1.65 2.46
C THR A 185 -22.54 -1.94 3.90
N THR A 186 -23.50 -2.83 4.08
CA THR A 186 -24.01 -3.26 5.37
C THR A 186 -23.96 -4.79 5.42
N LEU A 187 -23.13 -5.36 6.30
CA LEU A 187 -22.88 -6.79 6.32
C LEU A 187 -23.89 -7.52 7.21
N VAL A 188 -24.47 -8.59 6.67
CA VAL A 188 -25.39 -9.49 7.38
C VAL A 188 -24.81 -10.91 7.45
N SER A 189 -25.39 -11.73 8.30
CA SER A 189 -24.96 -13.10 8.49
C SER A 189 -25.41 -14.05 7.36
N LYS A 190 -24.76 -15.22 7.29
CA LYS A 190 -25.23 -16.29 6.41
C LYS A 190 -26.64 -16.76 6.81
N ALA A 191 -26.95 -16.81 8.12
CA ALA A 191 -28.29 -17.19 8.61
C ALA A 191 -29.38 -16.24 8.07
N TYR A 192 -29.12 -14.95 7.96
CA TYR A 192 -30.02 -14.00 7.31
C TYR A 192 -30.23 -14.34 5.83
N MET A 193 -29.17 -14.65 5.10
CA MET A 193 -29.23 -14.97 3.66
C MET A 193 -30.01 -16.26 3.41
N ASP A 194 -29.70 -17.31 4.17
CA ASP A 194 -30.36 -18.62 4.05
C ASP A 194 -31.91 -18.50 4.26
N LYS A 195 -32.33 -17.64 5.18
CA LYS A 195 -33.75 -17.37 5.43
C LYS A 195 -34.39 -16.47 4.38
N SER A 196 -33.64 -15.53 3.84
CA SER A 196 -34.13 -14.56 2.85
C SER A 196 -34.22 -15.11 1.44
N GLY A 197 -33.66 -16.30 1.17
CA GLY A 197 -33.74 -17.02 -0.10
C GLY A 197 -32.79 -16.46 -1.18
N PHE A 198 -31.85 -15.57 -0.84
CA PHE A 198 -30.87 -15.07 -1.80
C PHE A 198 -29.76 -16.10 -2.01
N THR A 199 -29.41 -16.33 -3.27
CA THR A 199 -28.44 -17.34 -3.65
C THR A 199 -27.23 -16.72 -4.39
N MET A 200 -26.10 -17.40 -4.32
CA MET A 200 -24.90 -17.02 -5.04
C MET A 200 -25.16 -16.92 -6.56
N ARG A 201 -25.99 -17.83 -7.11
CA ARG A 201 -26.27 -17.90 -8.54
C ARG A 201 -27.10 -16.74 -9.05
N GLU A 202 -28.00 -16.17 -8.24
CA GLU A 202 -28.89 -15.10 -8.66
C GLU A 202 -28.42 -13.72 -8.25
N ASN A 203 -27.81 -13.62 -7.08
CA ASN A 203 -27.46 -12.34 -6.44
C ASN A 203 -26.00 -12.28 -6.02
N GLY A 204 -25.21 -13.30 -6.36
CA GLY A 204 -23.84 -13.40 -5.90
C GLY A 204 -22.81 -12.96 -6.93
N ARG A 205 -21.63 -12.69 -6.42
CA ARG A 205 -20.41 -12.51 -7.19
C ARG A 205 -19.25 -13.19 -6.50
N VAL A 206 -18.26 -13.59 -7.24
CA VAL A 206 -16.96 -14.01 -6.71
C VAL A 206 -15.95 -12.90 -6.91
N SER A 207 -15.31 -12.49 -5.83
CA SER A 207 -14.29 -11.44 -5.79
C SER A 207 -12.91 -12.10 -5.69
N ILE A 208 -12.09 -11.86 -6.69
CA ILE A 208 -10.87 -12.61 -6.93
C ILE A 208 -9.67 -11.68 -6.78
N SER A 209 -8.71 -12.10 -5.96
CA SER A 209 -7.42 -11.40 -5.79
C SER A 209 -6.24 -12.28 -6.18
N ALA A 210 -5.28 -11.68 -6.88
CA ALA A 210 -4.05 -12.34 -7.31
C ALA A 210 -2.99 -12.36 -6.22
N LYS A 211 -2.05 -13.31 -6.31
CA LYS A 211 -0.76 -13.22 -5.64
C LYS A 211 -0.02 -11.97 -6.12
N GLU A 212 0.87 -11.43 -5.28
CA GLU A 212 1.62 -10.23 -5.60
C GLU A 212 2.42 -10.39 -6.90
N GLY A 213 2.23 -9.44 -7.83
CA GLY A 213 2.86 -9.45 -9.15
C GLY A 213 2.31 -10.49 -10.13
N LYS A 214 1.18 -11.17 -9.83
CA LYS A 214 0.59 -12.22 -10.67
C LYS A 214 -0.79 -11.86 -11.24
N GLN A 215 -1.12 -10.58 -11.33
CA GLN A 215 -2.44 -10.13 -11.77
C GLN A 215 -2.73 -10.51 -13.23
N GLU A 216 -1.77 -10.26 -14.14
CA GLU A 216 -1.92 -10.64 -15.56
C GLU A 216 -1.98 -12.16 -15.73
N SER A 217 -1.08 -12.90 -15.06
CA SER A 217 -1.10 -14.37 -15.10
C SER A 217 -2.43 -14.93 -14.60
N LEU A 218 -3.00 -14.37 -13.53
CA LEU A 218 -4.30 -14.82 -13.02
C LEU A 218 -5.42 -14.55 -14.02
N ARG A 219 -5.40 -13.42 -14.69
CA ARG A 219 -6.40 -13.11 -15.73
C ARG A 219 -6.37 -14.12 -16.87
N ASP A 220 -5.18 -14.39 -17.39
CA ASP A 220 -4.98 -15.39 -18.46
C ASP A 220 -5.44 -16.79 -18.00
N GLU A 221 -5.08 -17.21 -16.77
CA GLU A 221 -5.52 -18.46 -16.18
C GLU A 221 -7.04 -18.54 -16.03
N LEU A 222 -7.71 -17.45 -15.63
CA LEU A 222 -9.16 -17.40 -15.52
C LEU A 222 -9.84 -17.49 -16.89
N GLU A 223 -9.31 -16.81 -17.92
CA GLU A 223 -9.85 -16.85 -19.27
C GLU A 223 -9.69 -18.25 -19.91
N GLU A 224 -8.62 -18.99 -19.56
CA GLU A 224 -8.37 -20.33 -20.08
C GLU A 224 -9.10 -21.44 -19.30
N GLN A 225 -9.20 -21.33 -17.97
CA GLN A 225 -9.63 -22.44 -17.10
C GLN A 225 -11.09 -22.34 -16.69
N VAL A 226 -11.67 -21.12 -16.64
CA VAL A 226 -13.04 -20.93 -16.19
C VAL A 226 -14.01 -20.90 -17.35
N THR A 227 -14.94 -21.83 -17.35
CA THR A 227 -15.99 -21.88 -18.38
C THR A 227 -17.07 -20.82 -18.12
N LEU A 228 -16.92 -19.65 -18.76
CA LEU A 228 -17.89 -18.57 -18.63
C LEU A 228 -19.17 -18.81 -19.44
N ARG A 229 -20.31 -18.42 -18.89
CA ARG A 229 -21.56 -18.35 -19.64
C ARG A 229 -21.58 -17.11 -20.54
N LYS A 230 -22.45 -17.09 -21.55
CA LYS A 230 -22.57 -15.98 -22.52
C LYS A 230 -22.94 -14.63 -21.89
N ASP A 231 -23.62 -14.67 -20.75
CA ASP A 231 -24.07 -13.51 -19.98
C ASP A 231 -23.06 -13.05 -18.92
N GLN A 232 -22.00 -13.81 -18.72
CA GLN A 232 -20.94 -13.50 -17.75
C GLN A 232 -19.75 -12.83 -18.42
N LYS A 233 -19.12 -11.95 -17.69
CA LYS A 233 -17.84 -11.31 -18.05
C LYS A 233 -16.90 -11.35 -16.86
N ILE A 234 -15.63 -11.45 -17.15
CA ILE A 234 -14.57 -11.17 -16.18
C ILE A 234 -14.50 -9.64 -16.09
N ASP A 235 -15.02 -9.09 -15.02
CA ASP A 235 -14.91 -7.66 -14.78
C ASP A 235 -13.62 -7.38 -14.01
N ALA A 236 -12.67 -6.78 -14.69
CA ALA A 236 -11.41 -6.30 -14.13
C ALA A 236 -11.51 -4.83 -13.73
N SER A 237 -12.64 -4.41 -13.15
CA SER A 237 -12.99 -3.02 -12.85
C SER A 237 -12.00 -2.31 -11.92
N TYR A 238 -11.07 -3.03 -11.34
CA TYR A 238 -10.03 -2.51 -10.45
C TYR A 238 -8.62 -2.68 -11.02
N ASP A 239 -8.47 -2.73 -12.35
CA ASP A 239 -7.15 -2.77 -13.00
C ASP A 239 -6.41 -1.40 -12.92
N THR A 240 -6.56 -0.72 -11.77
CA THR A 240 -5.70 0.41 -11.39
C THR A 240 -4.25 -0.03 -11.16
N GLN A 241 -3.98 -1.36 -11.16
CA GLN A 241 -2.62 -1.86 -11.00
C GLN A 241 -1.82 -1.89 -12.29
N SER A 242 -2.45 -1.94 -13.47
CA SER A 242 -1.74 -1.80 -14.75
C SER A 242 -1.33 -0.34 -14.98
N GLU A 243 -2.19 0.62 -14.67
CA GLU A 243 -1.80 2.05 -14.60
C GLU A 243 -0.78 2.29 -13.49
N ASN A 244 -0.86 1.56 -12.36
CA ASN A 244 0.09 1.63 -11.26
C ASN A 244 1.46 1.03 -11.59
N GLY A 245 1.55 0.02 -12.46
CA GLY A 245 2.82 -0.47 -12.98
C GLY A 245 3.58 0.64 -13.68
N SER A 246 2.91 1.37 -14.57
CA SER A 246 3.46 2.53 -15.26
C SER A 246 3.82 3.66 -14.28
N ASN A 247 2.95 3.98 -13.33
CA ASN A 247 3.20 5.00 -12.31
C ASN A 247 4.34 4.61 -11.36
N ARG A 248 4.48 3.35 -10.97
CA ARG A 248 5.60 2.85 -10.15
C ARG A 248 6.93 3.01 -10.88
N VAL A 249 6.98 2.70 -12.17
CA VAL A 249 8.19 2.89 -13.00
C VAL A 249 8.53 4.38 -13.10
N VAL A 250 7.56 5.25 -13.35
CA VAL A 250 7.76 6.70 -13.40
C VAL A 250 8.27 7.26 -12.06
N ILE A 251 7.69 6.83 -10.95
CA ILE A 251 8.14 7.22 -9.60
C ILE A 251 9.56 6.71 -9.34
N ALA A 252 9.87 5.46 -9.67
CA ALA A 252 11.20 4.89 -9.50
C ALA A 252 12.26 5.62 -10.34
N ILE A 253 11.94 5.96 -11.58
CA ILE A 253 12.80 6.77 -12.45
C ILE A 253 13.00 8.17 -11.85
N GLY A 254 11.94 8.82 -11.37
CA GLY A 254 12.00 10.13 -10.72
C GLY A 254 12.92 10.12 -9.49
N ILE A 255 12.77 9.15 -8.60
CA ILE A 255 13.63 8.98 -7.42
C ILE A 255 15.07 8.70 -7.85
N GLY A 256 15.28 7.86 -8.87
CA GLY A 256 16.60 7.56 -9.41
C GLY A 256 17.32 8.80 -9.97
N LEU A 257 16.62 9.64 -10.72
CA LEU A 257 17.15 10.91 -11.23
C LEU A 257 17.55 11.86 -10.11
N ILE A 258 16.72 12.01 -9.09
CA ILE A 258 17.02 12.84 -7.92
C ILE A 258 18.26 12.30 -7.19
N ALA A 259 18.36 10.99 -7.00
CA ALA A 259 19.52 10.36 -6.38
C ALA A 259 20.82 10.62 -7.16
N ILE A 260 20.78 10.49 -8.48
CA ILE A 260 21.92 10.79 -9.35
C ILE A 260 22.33 12.28 -9.22
N MET A 261 21.37 13.20 -9.21
CA MET A 261 21.63 14.64 -9.03
C MET A 261 22.32 14.94 -7.69
N ILE A 262 21.89 14.28 -6.60
CA ILE A 262 22.50 14.43 -5.28
C ILE A 262 23.96 13.93 -5.29
N VAL A 263 24.20 12.75 -5.88
CA VAL A 263 25.56 12.17 -5.97
C VAL A 263 26.47 13.06 -6.81
N LEU A 264 26.01 13.55 -7.97
CA LEU A 264 26.77 14.47 -8.82
C LEU A 264 27.09 15.78 -8.12
N SER A 265 26.12 16.35 -7.39
CA SER A 265 26.34 17.58 -6.61
C SER A 265 27.41 17.39 -5.54
N GLY A 266 27.34 16.28 -4.78
CA GLY A 266 28.35 15.93 -3.78
C GLY A 266 29.74 15.69 -4.40
N TYR A 267 29.78 14.97 -5.52
CA TYR A 267 31.03 14.75 -6.28
C TYR A 267 31.67 16.07 -6.74
N LEU A 268 30.88 16.97 -7.35
CA LEU A 268 31.39 18.26 -7.82
C LEU A 268 31.92 19.12 -6.67
N LEU A 269 31.24 19.10 -5.51
CA LEU A 269 31.67 19.83 -4.33
C LEU A 269 33.04 19.32 -3.83
N ILE A 270 33.17 18.01 -3.67
CA ILE A 270 34.40 17.35 -3.22
C ILE A 270 35.50 17.59 -4.25
N TYR A 271 35.23 17.45 -5.55
CA TYR A 271 36.15 17.68 -6.64
C TYR A 271 36.71 19.12 -6.60
N ASN A 272 35.84 20.14 -6.49
CA ASN A 272 36.26 21.53 -6.42
C ASN A 272 37.16 21.81 -5.22
N VAL A 273 36.83 21.30 -4.04
CA VAL A 273 37.65 21.48 -2.82
C VAL A 273 39.01 20.80 -2.98
N MET A 274 39.05 19.58 -3.54
CA MET A 274 40.28 18.84 -3.76
C MET A 274 41.13 19.48 -4.85
N TYR A 275 40.53 19.95 -5.96
CA TYR A 275 41.21 20.62 -7.06
C TYR A 275 41.96 21.88 -6.59
N ILE A 276 41.25 22.74 -5.82
CA ILE A 276 41.87 23.95 -5.24
C ILE A 276 43.04 23.59 -4.31
N SER A 277 42.90 22.53 -3.55
CA SER A 277 43.94 22.06 -2.65
C SER A 277 45.17 21.56 -3.38
N VAL A 278 44.98 20.67 -4.36
CA VAL A 278 46.10 20.12 -5.16
C VAL A 278 46.85 21.23 -5.88
N THR A 279 46.13 22.21 -6.43
CA THR A 279 46.74 23.33 -7.12
C THR A 279 47.63 24.19 -6.18
N LYS A 280 47.21 24.40 -4.93
CA LYS A 280 48.03 25.08 -3.92
C LYS A 280 49.25 24.26 -3.51
N ASP A 281 49.05 22.94 -3.33
CA ASP A 281 50.13 22.04 -2.94
C ASP A 281 51.21 21.94 -4.08
N ILE A 282 50.79 21.88 -5.34
CA ILE A 282 51.69 21.89 -6.48
C ILE A 282 52.54 23.19 -6.53
N ARG A 283 51.93 24.35 -6.30
CA ARG A 283 52.68 25.63 -6.23
C ARG A 283 53.68 25.62 -5.08
N PHE A 284 53.30 25.10 -3.91
CA PHE A 284 54.17 25.00 -2.75
C PHE A 284 55.36 24.05 -3.03
N TYR A 285 55.12 22.86 -3.60
CA TYR A 285 56.17 21.93 -3.98
C TYR A 285 57.05 22.48 -5.11
N GLY A 286 56.47 23.24 -6.05
CA GLY A 286 57.21 23.94 -7.08
C GLY A 286 58.20 24.93 -6.50
N MET A 287 57.80 25.75 -5.51
CA MET A 287 58.68 26.68 -4.82
C MET A 287 59.78 25.96 -3.99
N LEU A 288 59.43 24.85 -3.34
CA LEU A 288 60.43 24.03 -2.59
C LEU A 288 61.50 23.48 -3.54
N LYS A 289 61.11 23.03 -4.73
CA LYS A 289 62.05 22.55 -5.76
C LYS A 289 62.99 23.61 -6.28
N THR A 290 62.53 24.87 -6.41
CA THR A 290 63.37 25.99 -6.85
C THR A 290 64.43 26.43 -5.85
N ILE A 291 64.21 26.14 -4.53
CA ILE A 291 65.19 26.39 -3.47
C ILE A 291 66.06 25.18 -3.12
N GLY A 292 66.01 24.10 -3.96
CA GLY A 292 66.89 22.95 -3.85
C GLY A 292 66.48 21.91 -2.81
N ALA A 293 65.26 21.92 -2.35
CA ALA A 293 64.72 20.83 -1.53
C ALA A 293 64.38 19.63 -2.44
N THR A 294 65.19 18.55 -2.33
CA THR A 294 64.97 17.26 -3.02
C THR A 294 64.19 16.29 -2.13
#